data_00add0dd8c93f187484746c901eec960
#
_entry.id   00add0dd8c93f187484746c901eec960
#
_cell.length_a   1.000
_cell.length_b   1.000
_cell.length_c   1.000
_cell.angle_alpha   90.00
_cell.angle_beta   90.00
_cell.angle_gamma   90.00
#
_symmetry.space_group_name_H-M   'P 1'
#
loop_
_entity.id
_entity.type
_entity.pdbx_description
1 polymer ?
#
loop_
_entity_poly.entity_id
_entity_poly.type
_entity_poly.pdbx_seq_one_letter_code
_entity_poly.pdbx_strand_id
1 'polypeptide(L)'
;MPDGWCKCRLEDIVEYEQPQAYIVNSTDYDDSYLTPVLTAGKSFIIGYTNETKGIYQNTPCIIFDDFTTDSKLVDFPFKVKSSAMKILKVTDDIEIEYVAMFMNITRLIGDTHKRYWISEYSKLCIPIPPKEEQKRIINAANAMFEKLDAIMESL
;
A
#
# COMPACT_ATOMS: atom_id res chain seq x y z
N MET A 1 -15.03 -21.36 -6.54
CA MET A 1 -13.59 -21.06 -6.62
C MET A 1 -12.91 -21.97 -7.63
N PRO A 2 -12.07 -21.44 -8.51
CA PRO A 2 -11.30 -22.28 -9.41
C PRO A 2 -10.37 -23.24 -8.66
N ASP A 3 -9.99 -24.34 -9.29
CA ASP A 3 -9.10 -25.32 -8.71
C ASP A 3 -7.73 -24.71 -8.37
N GLY A 4 -7.20 -25.05 -7.22
CA GLY A 4 -5.91 -24.54 -6.74
C GLY A 4 -5.98 -23.17 -6.09
N TRP A 5 -7.14 -22.51 -6.12
CA TRP A 5 -7.35 -21.24 -5.42
C TRP A 5 -7.80 -21.49 -3.99
N CYS A 6 -7.44 -20.61 -3.09
CA CYS A 6 -7.99 -20.60 -1.75
C CYS A 6 -8.48 -19.20 -1.40
N LYS A 7 -9.26 -19.12 -0.33
CA LYS A 7 -9.85 -17.88 0.13
C LYS A 7 -9.44 -17.68 1.58
N CYS A 8 -8.94 -16.50 1.90
CA CYS A 8 -8.57 -16.15 3.27
C CYS A 8 -8.91 -14.70 3.55
N ARG A 9 -8.73 -14.27 4.79
CA ARG A 9 -8.86 -12.87 5.15
C ARG A 9 -7.51 -12.18 4.98
N LEU A 10 -7.55 -10.87 4.75
CA LEU A 10 -6.32 -10.10 4.66
C LEU A 10 -5.46 -10.27 5.91
N GLU A 11 -6.07 -10.31 7.09
CA GLU A 11 -5.34 -10.49 8.35
C GLU A 11 -4.57 -11.81 8.44
N ASP A 12 -4.93 -12.81 7.64
CA ASP A 12 -4.24 -14.10 7.61
C ASP A 12 -2.92 -14.06 6.84
N ILE A 13 -2.77 -13.10 5.93
CA ILE A 13 -1.62 -13.02 5.02
C ILE A 13 -0.86 -11.71 5.11
N VAL A 14 -1.36 -10.76 5.89
CA VAL A 14 -0.77 -9.41 6.02
C VAL A 14 -0.47 -9.14 7.49
N GLU A 15 0.77 -8.74 7.76
CA GLU A 15 1.15 -8.19 9.04
C GLU A 15 1.15 -6.67 8.95
N TYR A 16 0.54 -5.99 9.94
CA TYR A 16 0.61 -4.54 9.97
C TYR A 16 1.51 -4.06 11.10
N GLU A 17 2.18 -2.97 10.83
CA GLU A 17 3.03 -2.28 11.80
C GLU A 17 2.52 -0.87 12.00
N GLN A 18 2.42 -0.45 13.26
CA GLN A 18 2.09 0.92 13.59
C GLN A 18 3.25 1.83 13.19
N PRO A 19 2.96 3.00 12.61
CA PRO A 19 4.02 3.84 12.04
C PRO A 19 4.70 4.78 13.03
N GLN A 20 4.45 4.69 14.33
CA GLN A 20 4.94 5.64 15.33
C GLN A 20 6.43 5.92 15.24
N ALA A 21 7.25 4.88 15.01
CA ALA A 21 8.69 5.04 14.90
C ALA A 21 9.13 5.82 13.66
N TYR A 22 8.24 6.00 12.68
CA TYR A 22 8.57 6.55 11.36
C TYR A 22 7.85 7.87 11.07
N ILE A 23 7.11 8.39 12.04
CA ILE A 23 6.42 9.68 11.89
C ILE A 23 7.44 10.81 11.96
N VAL A 24 7.35 11.77 11.04
CA VAL A 24 8.23 12.95 11.07
C VAL A 24 8.02 13.79 12.32
N ASN A 25 9.08 14.38 12.81
CA ASN A 25 9.05 15.28 13.97
C ASN A 25 8.80 16.74 13.57
N SER A 26 9.05 17.07 12.30
CA SER A 26 8.95 18.43 11.78
C SER A 26 8.31 18.42 10.39
N THR A 27 7.61 19.50 10.07
CA THR A 27 7.07 19.74 8.73
C THR A 27 8.02 20.59 7.87
N ASP A 28 9.28 20.66 8.25
CA ASP A 28 10.32 21.39 7.51
C ASP A 28 10.76 20.54 6.32
N TYR A 29 9.99 20.61 5.24
CA TYR A 29 10.24 19.86 4.01
C TYR A 29 10.98 20.73 3.00
N ASP A 30 11.84 20.08 2.20
CA ASP A 30 12.53 20.73 1.09
C ASP A 30 12.80 19.71 0.00
N ASP A 31 12.63 20.12 -1.25
CA ASP A 31 12.79 19.21 -2.40
C ASP A 31 14.22 18.66 -2.52
N SER A 32 15.21 19.35 -1.92
CA SER A 32 16.58 18.90 -1.91
C SER A 32 16.86 17.80 -0.86
N TYR A 33 15.95 17.57 0.05
CA TYR A 33 16.12 16.53 1.07
C TYR A 33 15.85 15.14 0.49
N LEU A 34 16.41 14.10 1.08
CA LEU A 34 16.52 12.79 0.46
C LEU A 34 15.33 11.86 0.75
N THR A 35 14.66 12.01 1.87
CA THR A 35 13.70 11.01 2.33
C THR A 35 12.26 11.49 2.10
N PRO A 36 11.49 10.76 1.27
CA PRO A 36 10.09 11.13 1.06
C PRO A 36 9.25 10.89 2.32
N VAL A 37 8.28 11.76 2.51
CA VAL A 37 7.30 11.68 3.59
C VAL A 37 5.94 11.38 2.98
N LEU A 38 5.33 10.27 3.40
CA LEU A 38 4.12 9.76 2.78
C LEU A 38 2.87 10.22 3.52
N THR A 39 1.82 10.49 2.77
CA THR A 39 0.51 10.88 3.27
C THR A 39 -0.58 10.29 2.36
N ALA A 40 -1.85 10.44 2.77
CA ALA A 40 -2.98 10.01 1.97
C ALA A 40 -3.28 10.96 0.81
N GLY A 41 -4.05 10.49 -0.16
CA GLY A 41 -4.55 11.30 -1.26
C GLY A 41 -3.70 11.25 -2.51
N LYS A 42 -4.04 12.09 -3.47
CA LYS A 42 -3.37 12.13 -4.78
C LYS A 42 -1.91 12.51 -4.67
N SER A 43 -1.59 13.44 -3.78
CA SER A 43 -0.21 13.81 -3.48
C SER A 43 0.33 12.87 -2.42
N PHE A 44 0.57 11.64 -2.82
CA PHE A 44 1.04 10.57 -1.93
C PHE A 44 2.33 10.94 -1.19
N ILE A 45 3.23 11.67 -1.82
CA ILE A 45 4.41 12.24 -1.16
C ILE A 45 4.08 13.69 -0.85
N ILE A 46 4.03 14.04 0.44
CA ILE A 46 3.75 15.40 0.86
C ILE A 46 4.98 16.30 0.78
N GLY A 47 6.16 15.71 0.85
CA GLY A 47 7.43 16.43 0.81
C GLY A 47 8.58 15.51 1.14
N TYR A 48 9.76 16.09 1.30
CA TYR A 48 10.98 15.37 1.63
C TYR A 48 11.58 15.96 2.90
N THR A 49 12.11 15.09 3.75
CA THR A 49 12.71 15.48 5.03
C THR A 49 14.19 15.16 5.06
N ASN A 50 14.95 15.92 5.85
CA ASN A 50 16.35 15.64 6.14
C ASN A 50 16.54 14.87 7.45
N GLU A 51 15.47 14.44 8.08
CA GLU A 51 15.57 13.60 9.28
C GLU A 51 16.27 12.29 8.93
N THR A 52 17.19 11.85 9.78
CA THR A 52 17.99 10.65 9.53
C THR A 52 17.60 9.47 10.38
N LYS A 53 16.76 9.66 11.38
CA LYS A 53 16.28 8.62 12.28
C LYS A 53 14.83 8.25 11.95
N GLY A 54 14.47 7.00 12.22
CA GLY A 54 13.11 6.53 12.01
C GLY A 54 12.72 6.51 10.54
N ILE A 55 13.61 6.09 9.68
CA ILE A 55 13.34 5.87 8.26
C ILE A 55 12.97 4.40 8.08
N TYR A 56 11.81 4.13 7.49
CA TYR A 56 11.41 2.76 7.19
C TYR A 56 12.16 2.25 5.97
N GLN A 57 12.84 1.13 6.11
CA GLN A 57 13.70 0.59 5.04
C GLN A 57 13.35 -0.84 4.63
N ASN A 58 12.40 -1.48 5.30
CA ASN A 58 12.02 -2.87 5.01
C ASN A 58 11.02 -2.97 3.85
N THR A 59 11.36 -2.38 2.71
CA THR A 59 10.53 -2.38 1.50
C THR A 59 10.83 -3.59 0.61
N PRO A 60 9.90 -4.01 -0.27
CA PRO A 60 8.61 -3.40 -0.53
C PRO A 60 7.59 -3.62 0.60
N CYS A 61 6.68 -2.67 0.73
CA CYS A 61 5.56 -2.75 1.66
C CYS A 61 4.34 -2.07 1.04
N ILE A 62 3.19 -2.23 1.68
CA ILE A 62 1.98 -1.51 1.30
C ILE A 62 1.71 -0.47 2.37
N ILE A 63 1.50 0.79 1.97
CA ILE A 63 1.03 1.84 2.87
C ILE A 63 -0.48 1.91 2.74
N PHE A 64 -1.16 1.90 3.87
CA PHE A 64 -2.61 1.89 3.96
C PHE A 64 -3.07 3.05 4.82
N ASP A 65 -3.93 3.90 4.26
CA ASP A 65 -4.55 4.99 5.04
C ASP A 65 -5.77 4.47 5.78
N ASP A 66 -5.67 4.48 7.10
CA ASP A 66 -6.66 3.90 7.99
C ASP A 66 -8.01 4.64 7.97
N PHE A 67 -8.08 5.84 7.42
CA PHE A 67 -9.32 6.60 7.31
C PHE A 67 -10.01 6.46 5.96
N THR A 68 -9.27 6.46 4.86
CA THR A 68 -9.84 6.43 3.51
C THR A 68 -9.82 5.05 2.87
N THR A 69 -9.09 4.10 3.46
CA THR A 69 -8.74 2.79 2.90
C THR A 69 -7.95 2.86 1.60
N ASP A 70 -7.36 4.02 1.30
CA ASP A 70 -6.44 4.15 0.18
C ASP A 70 -5.15 3.41 0.46
N SER A 71 -4.53 2.85 -0.55
CA SER A 71 -3.31 2.06 -0.38
C SER A 71 -2.36 2.24 -1.55
N LYS A 72 -1.06 2.07 -1.29
CA LYS A 72 -0.03 2.11 -2.32
C LYS A 72 1.10 1.15 -2.00
N LEU A 73 1.60 0.48 -3.04
CA LEU A 73 2.82 -0.32 -2.96
C LEU A 73 4.03 0.64 -3.01
N VAL A 74 4.95 0.46 -2.04
CA VAL A 74 6.11 1.34 -1.88
C VAL A 74 7.37 0.50 -1.88
N ASP A 75 8.33 0.87 -2.72
CA ASP A 75 9.60 0.15 -2.88
C ASP A 75 10.85 1.00 -2.54
N PHE A 76 10.66 2.12 -1.89
CA PHE A 76 11.73 3.04 -1.49
C PHE A 76 11.65 3.37 0.00
N PRO A 77 12.76 3.74 0.66
CA PRO A 77 12.73 4.16 2.06
C PRO A 77 11.93 5.45 2.25
N PHE A 78 11.25 5.56 3.39
CA PHE A 78 10.35 6.68 3.64
C PHE A 78 10.14 6.95 5.12
N LYS A 79 9.57 8.11 5.42
CA LYS A 79 8.90 8.40 6.69
C LYS A 79 7.43 8.68 6.39
N VAL A 80 6.61 8.82 7.41
CA VAL A 80 5.17 9.08 7.23
C VAL A 80 4.75 10.34 7.97
N LYS A 81 3.67 10.95 7.52
CA LYS A 81 3.16 12.18 8.11
C LYS A 81 2.43 11.94 9.45
N SER A 82 1.69 10.84 9.56
CA SER A 82 0.81 10.62 10.72
C SER A 82 0.60 9.14 11.04
N SER A 83 -0.03 8.89 12.17
CA SER A 83 -0.38 7.54 12.63
C SER A 83 -1.45 6.85 11.79
N ALA A 84 -2.11 7.56 10.89
CA ALA A 84 -3.09 6.96 9.99
C ALA A 84 -2.45 6.09 8.91
N MET A 85 -1.15 6.25 8.65
CA MET A 85 -0.43 5.56 7.59
C MET A 85 0.10 4.22 8.10
N LYS A 86 -0.72 3.17 8.02
CA LYS A 86 -0.34 1.83 8.44
C LYS A 86 0.63 1.20 7.45
N ILE A 87 1.61 0.46 7.97
CA ILE A 87 2.62 -0.22 7.15
C ILE A 87 2.27 -1.70 7.11
N LEU A 88 2.09 -2.24 5.91
CA LEU A 88 1.67 -3.62 5.72
C LEU A 88 2.74 -4.43 4.99
N LYS A 89 3.03 -5.62 5.54
CA LYS A 89 3.90 -6.61 4.89
C LYS A 89 3.06 -7.84 4.59
N VAL A 90 3.38 -8.50 3.49
CA VAL A 90 2.67 -9.70 3.04
C VAL A 90 3.58 -10.92 3.27
N THR A 91 2.98 -12.06 3.59
CA THR A 91 3.73 -13.32 3.79
C THR A 91 4.50 -13.72 2.53
N ASP A 92 5.62 -14.41 2.71
CA ASP A 92 6.59 -14.69 1.62
C ASP A 92 6.02 -15.55 0.49
N ASP A 93 5.02 -16.37 0.75
CA ASP A 93 4.43 -17.27 -0.24
C ASP A 93 3.37 -16.60 -1.11
N ILE A 94 3.12 -15.30 -0.92
CA ILE A 94 2.16 -14.53 -1.72
C ILE A 94 2.86 -13.31 -2.30
N GLU A 95 2.61 -13.03 -3.57
CA GLU A 95 3.16 -11.87 -4.24
C GLU A 95 2.53 -10.58 -3.68
N ILE A 96 3.35 -9.70 -3.14
CA ILE A 96 2.87 -8.44 -2.56
C ILE A 96 2.13 -7.60 -3.61
N GLU A 97 2.56 -7.65 -4.85
CA GLU A 97 1.91 -6.91 -5.94
C GLU A 97 0.48 -7.38 -6.18
N TYR A 98 0.22 -8.67 -6.02
CA TYR A 98 -1.14 -9.20 -6.13
C TYR A 98 -2.04 -8.62 -5.05
N VAL A 99 -1.58 -8.60 -3.81
CA VAL A 99 -2.33 -8.04 -2.68
C VAL A 99 -2.54 -6.54 -2.87
N ALA A 100 -1.51 -5.83 -3.31
CA ALA A 100 -1.61 -4.39 -3.60
C ALA A 100 -2.68 -4.08 -4.66
N MET A 101 -2.76 -4.90 -5.71
CA MET A 101 -3.79 -4.75 -6.75
C MET A 101 -5.19 -4.98 -6.19
N PHE A 102 -5.36 -6.04 -5.39
CA PHE A 102 -6.64 -6.30 -4.73
C PHE A 102 -7.07 -5.12 -3.87
N MET A 103 -6.15 -4.57 -3.08
CA MET A 103 -6.45 -3.45 -2.19
C MET A 103 -6.77 -2.17 -2.95
N ASN A 104 -6.11 -1.93 -4.09
CA ASN A 104 -6.36 -0.75 -4.91
C ASN A 104 -7.79 -0.70 -5.47
N ILE A 105 -8.39 -1.84 -5.74
CA ILE A 105 -9.77 -1.90 -6.26
C ILE A 105 -10.80 -2.17 -5.17
N THR A 106 -10.37 -2.35 -3.93
CA THR A 106 -11.25 -2.69 -2.80
C THR A 106 -11.20 -1.55 -1.80
N ARG A 107 -12.14 -0.62 -1.92
CA ARG A 107 -12.21 0.56 -1.08
C ARG A 107 -13.48 0.52 -0.24
N LEU A 108 -13.33 0.83 1.05
CA LEU A 108 -14.49 1.02 1.93
C LEU A 108 -14.83 2.51 1.97
N ILE A 109 -16.06 2.84 1.61
CA ILE A 109 -16.54 4.22 1.57
C ILE A 109 -17.44 4.43 2.77
N GLY A 110 -17.19 5.50 3.53
CA GLY A 110 -17.99 5.76 4.71
C GLY A 110 -17.49 6.95 5.51
N ASP A 111 -17.63 6.86 6.82
CA ASP A 111 -17.27 7.93 7.76
C ASP A 111 -15.76 8.15 7.79
N THR A 112 -15.30 9.36 7.43
CA THR A 112 -13.89 9.73 7.42
C THR A 112 -13.27 9.83 8.81
N HIS A 113 -14.07 9.75 9.89
CA HIS A 113 -13.57 9.76 11.26
C HIS A 113 -13.32 8.36 11.79
N LYS A 114 -13.68 7.32 11.05
CA LYS A 114 -13.53 5.93 11.43
C LYS A 114 -12.18 5.39 10.97
N ARG A 115 -11.57 4.55 11.79
CA ARG A 115 -10.38 3.78 11.41
C ARG A 115 -10.85 2.40 10.95
N TYR A 116 -10.28 1.92 9.86
CA TYR A 116 -10.82 0.77 9.13
C TYR A 116 -10.02 -0.52 9.23
N TRP A 117 -8.69 -0.45 9.42
CA TRP A 117 -7.89 -1.66 9.28
C TRP A 117 -8.29 -2.75 10.27
N ILE A 118 -8.24 -2.45 11.57
CA ILE A 118 -8.48 -3.46 12.61
C ILE A 118 -9.92 -3.95 12.61
N SER A 119 -10.87 -3.04 12.47
CA SER A 119 -12.28 -3.37 12.67
C SER A 119 -12.96 -3.97 11.45
N GLU A 120 -12.52 -3.63 10.25
CA GLU A 120 -13.24 -4.02 9.03
C GLU A 120 -12.34 -4.49 7.90
N TYR A 121 -11.35 -3.70 7.50
CA TYR A 121 -10.62 -3.97 6.27
C TYR A 121 -9.81 -5.25 6.36
N SER A 122 -9.15 -5.51 7.49
CA SER A 122 -8.38 -6.74 7.69
C SER A 122 -9.23 -8.01 7.63
N LYS A 123 -10.53 -7.86 7.81
CA LYS A 123 -11.51 -8.98 7.78
C LYS A 123 -12.00 -9.30 6.38
N LEU A 124 -11.69 -8.48 5.38
CA LEU A 124 -12.11 -8.72 4.01
C LEU A 124 -11.47 -9.99 3.47
N CYS A 125 -12.26 -10.76 2.72
CA CYS A 125 -11.79 -11.98 2.07
C CYS A 125 -11.10 -11.65 0.76
N ILE A 126 -9.95 -12.29 0.53
CA ILE A 126 -9.20 -12.18 -0.69
C ILE A 126 -9.04 -13.58 -1.31
N PRO A 127 -9.35 -13.75 -2.60
CA PRO A 127 -9.07 -15.00 -3.29
C PRO A 127 -7.58 -15.08 -3.63
N ILE A 128 -6.96 -16.21 -3.32
CA ILE A 128 -5.53 -16.42 -3.52
C ILE A 128 -5.33 -17.51 -4.57
N PRO A 129 -4.89 -17.17 -5.79
CA PRO A 129 -4.53 -18.16 -6.79
C PRO A 129 -3.18 -18.81 -6.49
N PRO A 130 -2.83 -19.91 -7.18
CA PRO A 130 -1.47 -20.44 -7.13
C PRO A 130 -0.45 -19.37 -7.52
N LYS A 131 0.77 -19.47 -7.00
CA LYS A 131 1.79 -18.42 -7.14
C LYS A 131 2.06 -18.05 -8.62
N GLU A 132 2.15 -19.03 -9.49
CA GLU A 132 2.37 -18.79 -10.92
C GLU A 132 1.22 -18.01 -11.56
N GLU A 133 0.01 -18.24 -11.10
CA GLU A 133 -1.15 -17.50 -11.58
C GLU A 133 -1.19 -16.08 -11.03
N GLN A 134 -0.76 -15.88 -9.77
CA GLN A 134 -0.57 -14.53 -9.22
C GLN A 134 0.33 -13.71 -10.12
N LYS A 135 1.46 -14.28 -10.55
CA LYS A 135 2.41 -13.60 -11.43
C LYS A 135 1.80 -13.28 -12.80
N ARG A 136 1.03 -14.21 -13.36
CA ARG A 136 0.35 -13.97 -14.65
C ARG A 136 -0.66 -12.82 -14.54
N ILE A 137 -1.42 -12.79 -13.46
CA ILE A 137 -2.40 -11.72 -13.19
C ILE A 137 -1.69 -10.37 -13.06
N ILE A 138 -0.61 -10.31 -12.29
CA ILE A 138 0.19 -9.09 -12.12
C ILE A 138 0.70 -8.60 -13.48
N ASN A 139 1.30 -9.48 -14.28
CA ASN A 139 1.85 -9.13 -15.57
C ASN A 139 0.76 -8.65 -16.55
N ALA A 140 -0.39 -9.32 -16.56
CA ALA A 140 -1.51 -8.93 -17.42
C ALA A 140 -2.06 -7.55 -17.04
N ALA A 141 -2.20 -7.27 -15.75
CA ALA A 141 -2.67 -5.99 -15.27
C ALA A 141 -1.70 -4.87 -15.59
N ASN A 142 -0.39 -5.10 -15.38
CA ASN A 142 0.64 -4.11 -15.71
C ASN A 142 0.65 -3.81 -17.21
N ALA A 143 0.49 -4.81 -18.05
CA ALA A 143 0.40 -4.61 -19.51
C ALA A 143 -0.82 -3.78 -19.90
N MET A 144 -1.95 -3.98 -19.24
CA MET A 144 -3.15 -3.18 -19.45
C MET A 144 -2.95 -1.73 -19.03
N PHE A 145 -2.33 -1.49 -17.86
CA PHE A 145 -2.04 -0.14 -17.39
C PHE A 145 -1.10 0.59 -18.34
N GLU A 146 -0.07 -0.08 -18.85
CA GLU A 146 0.84 0.52 -19.84
C GLU A 146 0.10 0.94 -21.12
N LYS A 147 -0.83 0.13 -21.60
CA LYS A 147 -1.63 0.46 -22.77
C LYS A 147 -2.56 1.64 -22.51
N LEU A 148 -3.18 1.69 -21.33
CA LEU A 148 -4.04 2.80 -20.95
C LEU A 148 -3.24 4.11 -20.85
N ASP A 149 -2.07 4.06 -20.24
CA ASP A 149 -1.19 5.24 -20.12
C ASP A 149 -0.78 5.74 -21.52
N ALA A 150 -0.43 4.85 -22.43
CA ALA A 150 -0.07 5.20 -23.80
C ALA A 150 -1.24 5.86 -24.53
N ILE A 151 -2.47 5.37 -24.35
CA ILE A 151 -3.67 5.96 -24.93
C ILE A 151 -3.91 7.36 -24.35
N MET A 152 -3.80 7.50 -23.05
CA MET A 152 -4.00 8.81 -22.38
C MET A 152 -2.96 9.84 -22.81
N GLU A 153 -1.71 9.43 -22.98
CA GLU A 153 -0.65 10.31 -23.47
C GLU A 153 -0.87 10.77 -24.91
N SER A 154 -1.58 9.98 -25.73
CA SER A 154 -1.88 10.33 -27.12
C SER A 154 -3.09 11.25 -27.27
N LEU A 155 -3.84 11.50 -26.21
CA LEU A 155 -4.96 12.42 -26.22
C LEU A 155 -4.48 13.87 -25.96
#